data_407f2e9ad50f6ae1871186a177ef976c
#
_entry.id   407f2e9ad50f6ae1871186a177ef976c
#
_cell.length_a   1.000
_cell.length_b   1.000
_cell.length_c   1.000
_cell.angle_alpha   90.00
_cell.angle_beta   90.00
_cell.angle_gamma   90.00
#
_symmetry.space_group_name_H-M   'P 1'
#
loop_
_entity.id
_entity.type
_entity.pdbx_description
1 polymer ?
#
loop_
_entity_poly.entity_id
_entity_poly.type
_entity_poly.pdbx_seq_one_letter_code
_entity_poly.pdbx_strand_id
1 'polypeptide(L)'
;MNTNEQIPIVFSIDDGYAPYLAVALNSAIKNCSPQRQYKAIILHQELTKENMEKLSLLATGNFSIEFVEMKDGFESITDRMS
;
A
#
# COMPACT_ATOMS: atom_id res chain seq x y z
N MET A 1 -3.50 2.23 -25.14
CA MET A 1 -3.39 2.02 -23.71
C MET A 1 -2.99 3.29 -23.00
N ASN A 2 -3.62 3.56 -21.89
CA ASN A 2 -3.35 4.78 -21.16
C ASN A 2 -2.15 4.62 -20.25
N THR A 3 -1.07 5.34 -20.54
CA THR A 3 0.17 5.24 -19.78
C THR A 3 0.12 5.96 -18.45
N ASN A 4 -0.92 6.77 -18.22
CA ASN A 4 -1.08 7.49 -16.96
C ASN A 4 -1.88 6.72 -15.92
N GLU A 5 -2.34 5.55 -16.27
CA GLU A 5 -3.14 4.74 -15.38
C GLU A 5 -2.28 4.14 -14.28
N GLN A 6 -2.73 4.29 -13.04
CA GLN A 6 -2.02 3.71 -11.92
C GLN A 6 -2.43 2.26 -11.71
N ILE A 7 -1.46 1.41 -11.42
CA ILE A 7 -1.70 0.01 -11.12
C ILE A 7 -1.85 -0.12 -9.60
N PRO A 8 -3.04 -0.47 -9.11
CA PRO A 8 -3.24 -0.59 -7.66
C PRO A 8 -2.71 -1.91 -7.14
N ILE A 9 -2.05 -1.86 -6.00
CA ILE A 9 -1.58 -3.05 -5.29
C ILE A 9 -2.10 -2.94 -3.87
N VAL A 10 -2.94 -3.88 -3.44
CA VAL A 10 -3.58 -3.81 -2.14
C VAL A 10 -2.91 -4.74 -1.15
N PHE A 11 -2.56 -4.20 0.00
CA PHE A 11 -2.02 -4.96 1.12
C PHE A 11 -2.96 -4.82 2.32
N SER A 12 -3.13 -5.89 3.07
CA SER A 12 -3.91 -5.86 4.30
C SER A 12 -3.01 -6.32 5.43
N ILE A 13 -2.75 -5.44 6.39
CA ILE A 13 -1.81 -5.73 7.47
C ILE A 13 -2.30 -5.22 8.81
N ASP A 14 -1.67 -5.71 9.88
CA ASP A 14 -1.74 -5.08 11.18
C ASP A 14 -0.33 -4.59 11.55
N ASP A 15 -0.21 -3.97 12.72
CA ASP A 15 1.06 -3.35 13.10
C ASP A 15 2.21 -4.37 13.23
N GLY A 16 1.88 -5.59 13.63
CA GLY A 16 2.90 -6.62 13.77
C GLY A 16 3.55 -7.03 12.47
N TYR A 17 2.89 -6.79 11.35
CA TYR A 17 3.41 -7.15 10.04
C TYR A 17 4.13 -6.00 9.33
N ALA A 18 4.23 -4.83 9.97
CA ALA A 18 4.85 -3.69 9.33
C ALA A 18 6.27 -3.98 8.79
N PRO A 19 7.16 -4.66 9.53
CA PRO A 19 8.48 -4.97 8.99
C PRO A 19 8.44 -5.84 7.75
N TYR A 20 7.50 -6.77 7.72
CA TYR A 20 7.36 -7.66 6.55
C TYR A 20 6.81 -6.90 5.36
N LEU A 21 5.90 -5.98 5.62
CA LEU A 21 5.37 -5.13 4.56
C LEU A 21 6.48 -4.27 3.95
N ALA A 22 7.39 -3.76 4.78
CA ALA A 22 8.50 -2.97 4.29
C ALA A 22 9.35 -3.78 3.30
N VAL A 23 9.59 -5.05 3.60
CA VAL A 23 10.34 -5.92 2.70
C VAL A 23 9.54 -6.15 1.40
N ALA A 24 8.24 -6.40 1.53
CA ALA A 24 7.40 -6.63 0.35
C ALA A 24 7.34 -5.40 -0.54
N LEU A 25 7.17 -4.22 0.05
CA LEU A 25 7.13 -2.98 -0.72
C LEU A 25 8.45 -2.71 -1.41
N ASN A 26 9.56 -2.91 -0.70
CA ASN A 26 10.88 -2.71 -1.27
C ASN A 26 11.10 -3.63 -2.47
N SER A 27 10.67 -4.88 -2.35
CA SER A 27 10.76 -5.86 -3.42
C SER A 27 9.91 -5.45 -4.61
N ALA A 28 8.68 -5.00 -4.35
CA ALA A 28 7.78 -4.56 -5.40
C ALA A 28 8.35 -3.35 -6.15
N ILE A 29 8.92 -2.42 -5.41
CA ILE A 29 9.51 -1.21 -6.01
C ILE A 29 10.68 -1.58 -6.91
N LYS A 30 11.51 -2.52 -6.47
CA LYS A 30 12.65 -2.96 -7.28
C LYS A 30 12.23 -3.65 -8.56
N ASN A 31 11.08 -4.30 -8.55
CA ASN A 31 10.62 -5.07 -9.70
C ASN A 31 9.60 -4.34 -10.55
N CYS A 32 9.20 -3.14 -10.16
CA CYS A 32 8.23 -2.39 -10.95
C CYS A 32 8.89 -1.74 -12.16
N SER A 33 8.07 -1.51 -13.19
CA SER A 33 8.56 -0.86 -14.39
C SER A 33 8.66 0.65 -14.17
N PRO A 34 9.79 1.29 -14.51
CA PRO A 34 9.91 2.73 -14.34
C PRO A 34 9.00 3.52 -15.27
N GLN A 35 8.41 2.87 -16.26
CA GLN A 35 7.52 3.53 -17.22
C GLN A 35 6.06 3.47 -16.79
N ARG A 36 5.76 2.79 -15.68
CA ARG A 36 4.40 2.67 -15.20
C ARG A 36 4.27 3.32 -13.83
N GLN A 37 3.04 3.62 -13.47
CA GLN A 37 2.75 4.20 -12.16
C GLN A 37 2.02 3.18 -11.31
N TYR A 38 2.42 3.08 -10.07
CA TYR A 38 1.87 2.12 -9.12
C TYR A 38 1.37 2.84 -7.89
N LYS A 39 0.34 2.28 -7.26
CA LYS A 39 -0.18 2.81 -6.02
C LYS A 39 -0.43 1.66 -5.06
N ALA A 40 0.33 1.63 -3.98
CA ALA A 40 0.12 0.64 -2.92
C ALA A 40 -0.92 1.17 -1.96
N ILE A 41 -1.98 0.40 -1.75
CA ILE A 41 -3.05 0.75 -0.82
C ILE A 41 -2.91 -0.17 0.39
N ILE A 42 -2.59 0.41 1.54
CA ILE A 42 -2.33 -0.34 2.76
C ILE A 42 -3.56 -0.27 3.65
N LEU A 43 -4.29 -1.37 3.73
CA LEU A 43 -5.44 -1.48 4.62
C LEU A 43 -4.94 -1.94 5.98
N HIS A 44 -5.20 -1.15 7.01
CA HIS A 44 -4.69 -1.45 8.34
C HIS A 44 -5.71 -1.10 9.43
N GLN A 45 -5.56 -1.71 10.60
CA GLN A 45 -6.44 -1.43 11.72
C GLN A 45 -5.73 -0.64 12.82
N GLU A 46 -4.51 -1.00 13.15
CA GLU A 46 -3.82 -0.40 14.29
C GLU A 46 -2.37 -0.05 13.95
N LEU A 47 -2.13 0.38 12.74
CA LEU A 47 -0.78 0.74 12.35
C LEU A 47 -0.39 2.05 13.02
N THR A 48 0.77 2.06 13.66
CA THR A 48 1.25 3.26 14.35
C THR A 48 1.72 4.31 13.35
N LYS A 49 1.70 5.57 13.79
CA LYS A 49 2.20 6.66 12.95
C LYS A 49 3.66 6.47 12.60
N GLU A 50 4.43 5.97 13.55
CA GLU A 50 5.86 5.72 13.32
C GLU A 50 6.06 4.74 12.17
N ASN A 51 5.31 3.64 12.17
CA ASN A 51 5.42 2.67 11.11
C ASN A 51 4.90 3.22 9.79
N MET A 52 3.82 4.02 9.83
CA MET A 52 3.33 4.65 8.61
C MET A 52 4.37 5.57 7.99
N GLU A 53 5.06 6.34 8.82
CA GLU A 53 6.11 7.22 8.33
C GLU A 53 7.26 6.43 7.71
N LYS A 54 7.68 5.36 8.38
CA LYS A 54 8.76 4.53 7.86
C LYS A 54 8.40 3.91 6.51
N LEU A 55 7.17 3.42 6.40
CA LEU A 55 6.73 2.80 5.15
C LEU A 55 6.56 3.83 4.05
N SER A 56 6.09 5.02 4.39
CA SER A 56 5.90 6.07 3.38
C SER A 56 7.21 6.55 2.78
N LEU A 57 8.32 6.39 3.50
CA LEU A 57 9.63 6.75 2.97
C LEU A 57 10.06 5.87 1.81
N LEU A 58 9.41 4.73 1.64
CA LEU A 58 9.72 3.84 0.53
C LEU A 58 9.10 4.31 -0.79
N ALA A 59 8.18 5.24 -0.75
CA ALA A 59 7.53 5.74 -1.96
C ALA A 59 8.54 6.37 -2.90
N THR A 60 8.34 6.18 -4.19
CA THR A 60 9.20 6.76 -5.22
C THR A 60 8.37 7.62 -6.17
N GLY A 61 9.00 8.15 -7.19
CA GLY A 61 8.30 9.00 -8.15
C GLY A 61 7.18 8.30 -8.89
N ASN A 62 7.31 6.99 -9.12
CA ASN A 62 6.30 6.22 -9.83
C ASN A 62 5.60 5.17 -8.94
N PHE A 63 5.88 5.18 -7.64
CA PHE A 63 5.27 4.22 -6.71
C PHE A 63 4.81 4.98 -5.49
N SER A 64 3.52 5.20 -5.40
CA SER A 64 2.93 5.92 -4.26
C SER A 64 2.35 4.95 -3.25
N ILE A 65 2.22 5.39 -2.01
CA ILE A 65 1.73 4.56 -0.91
C ILE A 65 0.61 5.32 -0.22
N GLU A 66 -0.54 4.68 -0.09
CA GLU A 66 -1.69 5.25 0.59
C GLU A 66 -2.10 4.34 1.72
N PHE A 67 -2.39 4.92 2.88
CA PHE A 67 -2.83 4.17 4.05
C PHE A 67 -4.33 4.38 4.25
N VAL A 68 -5.05 3.28 4.42
CA VAL A 68 -6.49 3.32 4.67
C VAL A 68 -6.77 2.58 5.96
N GLU A 69 -7.28 3.30 6.95
CA GLU A 69 -7.62 2.70 8.22
C GLU A 69 -8.98 2.02 8.14
N MET A 70 -9.03 0.77 8.58
CA MET A 70 -10.26 -0.01 8.63
C MET A 70 -10.80 0.02 10.06
N LYS A 71 -11.95 0.65 10.25
CA LYS A 71 -12.52 0.77 11.59
C LYS A 71 -13.43 -0.39 11.94
N ASP A 72 -14.14 -0.90 10.97
CA ASP A 72 -15.15 -1.93 11.19
C ASP A 72 -14.78 -3.27 10.56
N GLY A 73 -13.48 -3.48 10.33
CA GLY A 73 -13.02 -4.70 9.73
C GLY A 73 -13.26 -4.73 8.23
N PHE A 74 -13.41 -5.94 7.70
CA PHE A 74 -13.46 -6.12 6.26
C PHE A 74 -14.83 -5.87 5.64
N GLU A 75 -15.87 -5.74 6.44
CA GLU A 75 -17.21 -5.60 5.89
C GLU A 75 -17.38 -4.38 5.01
N SER A 76 -16.89 -3.25 5.46
CA SER A 76 -17.03 -2.04 4.66
C SER A 76 -16.22 -2.09 3.37
N ILE A 77 -15.10 -2.78 3.40
CA ILE A 77 -14.29 -2.97 2.20
C ILE A 77 -15.01 -3.88 1.21
N THR A 78 -15.59 -4.96 1.72
CA THR A 78 -16.33 -5.90 0.88
C THR A 78 -17.51 -5.24 0.19
N ASP A 79 -18.22 -4.39 0.92
CA ASP A 79 -19.36 -3.67 0.35
C ASP A 79 -18.95 -2.78 -0.81
N ARG A 80 -17.78 -2.16 -0.69
CA ARG A 80 -17.31 -1.27 -1.74
C ARG A 80 -16.83 -2.01 -2.97
N MET A 81 -16.37 -3.22 -2.78
CA MET A 81 -15.80 -4.00 -3.86
C MET A 81 -16.83 -4.85 -4.59
N SER A 82 -17.98 -5.07 -4.00
CA SER A 82 -19.03 -5.90 -4.59
C SER A 82 -20.01 -5.11 -5.52
#